data_16c09c389c84ad608921c348532b597d
#
_entry.id   16c09c389c84ad608921c348532b597d
#
_cell.length_a   1.000
_cell.length_b   1.000
_cell.length_c   1.000
_cell.angle_alpha   90.00
_cell.angle_beta   90.00
_cell.angle_gamma   90.00
#
_symmetry.space_group_name_H-M   'P 1'
#
loop_
_entity.id
_entity.type
_entity.pdbx_description
1 polymer ?
#
loop_
_entity_poly.entity_id
_entity_poly.type
_entity_poly.pdbx_seq_one_letter_code
_entity_poly.pdbx_strand_id
1 'polypeptide(L)'
;KGGDRATIFAYRSGASAFHYKSSSSLSQAMASIKYVNKAFETDATNPIVLSLKGNIDFYKPAIFGGSKKEAMTYFSQSLAAFEQRNWTKNNWNYVATMLCLVQTYEKTNQKEKALNLAQKMLSEYPSQVPVLE
;
A
#
# COMPACT_ATOMS: atom_id res chain seq x y z
N LYS A 1 16.55 2.06 -15.92
CA LYS A 1 16.09 3.21 -15.14
C LYS A 1 15.70 2.76 -13.74
N GLY A 2 16.02 3.58 -12.74
CA GLY A 2 15.79 3.24 -11.34
C GLY A 2 14.32 2.98 -11.00
N GLY A 3 13.41 3.77 -11.56
CA GLY A 3 11.98 3.63 -11.31
C GLY A 3 11.41 2.30 -11.81
N ASP A 4 11.84 1.84 -12.98
CA ASP A 4 11.41 0.56 -13.54
C ASP A 4 11.91 -0.60 -12.69
N ARG A 5 13.14 -0.54 -12.19
CA ARG A 5 13.70 -1.57 -11.32
C ARG A 5 12.98 -1.62 -9.97
N ALA A 6 12.69 -0.46 -9.39
CA ALA A 6 11.94 -0.39 -8.14
C ALA A 6 10.55 -1.02 -8.29
N THR A 7 9.86 -0.74 -9.39
CA THR A 7 8.55 -1.31 -9.68
C THR A 7 8.62 -2.83 -9.83
N ILE A 8 9.64 -3.36 -10.51
CA ILE A 8 9.84 -4.81 -10.63
C ILE A 8 10.04 -5.46 -9.26
N PHE A 9 10.88 -4.87 -8.39
CA PHE A 9 11.07 -5.40 -7.03
C PHE A 9 9.77 -5.34 -6.23
N ALA A 10 8.98 -4.28 -6.39
CA ALA A 10 7.70 -4.13 -5.73
C ALA A 10 6.72 -5.24 -6.14
N TYR A 11 6.62 -5.55 -7.42
CA TYR A 11 5.77 -6.65 -7.90
C TYR A 11 6.25 -8.00 -7.41
N ARG A 12 7.55 -8.23 -7.34
CA ARG A 12 8.10 -9.47 -6.76
C ARG A 12 7.74 -9.59 -5.28
N SER A 13 7.76 -8.49 -4.54
CA SER A 13 7.30 -8.47 -3.16
C SER A 13 5.84 -8.86 -3.04
N GLY A 14 4.98 -8.29 -3.89
CA GLY A 14 3.56 -8.63 -3.91
C GLY A 14 3.31 -10.09 -4.20
N ALA A 15 4.02 -10.66 -5.18
CA ALA A 15 3.91 -12.07 -5.50
C ALA A 15 4.36 -12.95 -4.33
N SER A 16 5.48 -12.60 -3.67
CA SER A 16 5.96 -13.34 -2.50
C SER A 16 4.98 -13.29 -1.34
N ALA A 17 4.35 -12.14 -1.10
CA ALA A 17 3.33 -11.98 -0.07
C ALA A 17 2.09 -12.83 -0.37
N PHE A 18 1.68 -12.91 -1.63
CA PHE A 18 0.57 -13.75 -2.06
C PHE A 18 0.86 -15.22 -1.77
N HIS A 19 2.06 -15.71 -2.11
CA HIS A 19 2.48 -17.06 -1.82
C HIS A 19 2.47 -17.35 -0.32
N TYR A 20 2.93 -16.41 0.49
CA TYR A 20 2.89 -16.55 1.94
C TYR A 20 1.45 -16.77 2.45
N LYS A 21 0.50 -15.97 1.99
CA LYS A 21 -0.91 -16.11 2.41
C LYS A 21 -1.49 -17.46 2.03
N SER A 22 -1.13 -17.99 0.87
CA SER A 22 -1.68 -19.25 0.39
C SER A 22 -0.98 -20.47 0.97
N SER A 23 0.33 -20.38 1.26
CA SER A 23 1.15 -21.52 1.72
C SER A 23 1.60 -21.41 3.18
N SER A 24 1.39 -20.26 3.82
CA SER A 24 1.86 -19.97 5.19
C SER A 24 3.39 -20.11 5.31
N SER A 25 4.13 -19.81 4.26
CA SER A 25 5.58 -19.97 4.23
C SER A 25 6.27 -18.72 4.81
N LEU A 26 7.04 -18.92 5.88
CA LEU A 26 7.84 -17.84 6.48
C LEU A 26 8.91 -17.32 5.51
N SER A 27 9.52 -18.24 4.74
CA SER A 27 10.54 -17.82 3.77
C SER A 27 9.97 -16.90 2.69
N GLN A 28 8.74 -17.13 2.27
CA GLN A 28 8.08 -16.26 1.29
C GLN A 28 7.78 -14.88 1.89
N ALA A 29 7.37 -14.81 3.15
CA ALA A 29 7.15 -13.55 3.84
C ALA A 29 8.45 -12.74 3.93
N MET A 30 9.56 -13.40 4.30
CA MET A 30 10.86 -12.75 4.37
C MET A 30 11.34 -12.28 2.99
N ALA A 31 11.10 -13.06 1.95
CA ALA A 31 11.42 -12.67 0.58
C ALA A 31 10.64 -11.44 0.15
N SER A 32 9.36 -11.36 0.51
CA SER A 32 8.53 -10.20 0.25
C SER A 32 9.13 -8.93 0.86
N ILE A 33 9.49 -9.00 2.14
CA ILE A 33 10.10 -7.87 2.84
C ILE A 33 11.42 -7.44 2.18
N LYS A 34 12.25 -8.41 1.83
CA LYS A 34 13.52 -8.17 1.16
C LYS A 34 13.34 -7.42 -0.17
N TYR A 35 12.39 -7.88 -1.00
CA TYR A 35 12.14 -7.24 -2.30
C TYR A 35 11.59 -5.83 -2.15
N VAL A 36 10.70 -5.59 -1.19
CA VAL A 36 10.18 -4.23 -0.93
C VAL A 36 11.30 -3.31 -0.46
N ASN A 37 12.14 -3.76 0.46
CA ASN A 37 13.25 -2.96 0.95
C ASN A 37 14.22 -2.61 -0.19
N LYS A 38 14.51 -3.56 -1.06
CA LYS A 38 15.38 -3.33 -2.21
C LYS A 38 14.75 -2.35 -3.20
N ALA A 39 13.46 -2.46 -3.43
CA ALA A 39 12.72 -1.52 -4.27
C ALA A 39 12.76 -0.11 -3.67
N PHE A 40 12.59 0.01 -2.37
CA PHE A 40 12.64 1.29 -1.67
C PHE A 40 14.02 1.94 -1.77
N GLU A 41 15.09 1.14 -1.64
CA GLU A 41 16.46 1.63 -1.84
C GLU A 41 16.68 2.13 -3.27
N THR A 42 16.04 1.50 -4.25
CA THR A 42 16.16 1.88 -5.66
C THR A 42 15.41 3.17 -5.97
N ASP A 43 14.20 3.33 -5.44
CA ASP A 43 13.38 4.53 -5.63
C ASP A 43 12.39 4.68 -4.47
N ALA A 44 12.79 5.49 -3.51
CA ALA A 44 11.99 5.75 -2.30
C ALA A 44 10.74 6.60 -2.56
N THR A 45 10.59 7.17 -3.76
CA THR A 45 9.45 8.02 -4.12
C THR A 45 8.44 7.32 -5.03
N ASN A 46 8.69 6.06 -5.39
CA ASN A 46 7.79 5.30 -6.25
C ASN A 46 6.49 4.99 -5.49
N PRO A 47 5.32 5.41 -6.03
CA PRO A 47 4.07 5.24 -5.29
C PRO A 47 3.70 3.79 -5.03
N ILE A 48 4.01 2.87 -5.94
CA ILE A 48 3.74 1.43 -5.76
C ILE A 48 4.60 0.88 -4.63
N VAL A 49 5.87 1.26 -4.58
CA VAL A 49 6.79 0.85 -3.52
C VAL A 49 6.31 1.35 -2.16
N LEU A 50 5.92 2.61 -2.09
CA LEU A 50 5.40 3.21 -0.86
C LEU A 50 4.14 2.49 -0.37
N SER A 51 3.23 2.15 -1.28
CA SER A 51 2.03 1.38 -0.95
C SER A 51 2.37 0.01 -0.37
N LEU A 52 3.36 -0.68 -0.93
CA LEU A 52 3.79 -1.97 -0.44
C LEU A 52 4.50 -1.88 0.91
N LYS A 53 5.28 -0.83 1.14
CA LYS A 53 5.85 -0.57 2.47
C LYS A 53 4.74 -0.40 3.51
N GLY A 54 3.71 0.34 3.16
CA GLY A 54 2.54 0.51 4.01
C GLY A 54 1.84 -0.81 4.31
N ASN A 55 1.66 -1.66 3.31
CA ASN A 55 1.04 -2.98 3.49
C ASN A 55 1.85 -3.86 4.43
N ILE A 56 3.15 -3.87 4.30
CA ILE A 56 4.02 -4.63 5.20
C ILE A 56 3.83 -4.17 6.64
N ASP A 57 3.89 -2.87 6.88
CA ASP A 57 3.75 -2.33 8.23
C ASP A 57 2.34 -2.56 8.79
N PHE A 58 1.33 -2.54 7.94
CA PHE A 58 -0.05 -2.78 8.36
C PHE A 58 -0.27 -4.22 8.83
N TYR A 59 0.23 -5.21 8.09
CA TYR A 59 -0.05 -6.63 8.35
C TYR A 59 0.99 -7.32 9.21
N LYS A 60 2.20 -6.78 9.30
CA LYS A 60 3.26 -7.34 10.13
C LYS A 60 2.89 -7.18 11.61
N PRO A 61 3.01 -8.23 12.43
CA PRO A 61 2.74 -8.09 13.86
C PRO A 61 3.64 -7.05 14.52
N ALA A 62 3.10 -6.32 15.50
CA ALA A 62 3.86 -5.28 16.21
C ALA A 62 5.12 -5.83 16.87
N ILE A 63 5.08 -7.07 17.35
CA ILE A 63 6.23 -7.74 17.97
C ILE A 63 7.40 -7.89 16.98
N PHE A 64 7.11 -7.93 15.68
CA PHE A 64 8.11 -8.00 14.62
C PHE A 64 8.35 -6.66 13.92
N GLY A 65 7.93 -5.57 14.54
CA GLY A 65 8.16 -4.22 14.04
C GLY A 65 7.06 -3.64 13.16
N GLY A 66 5.91 -4.30 13.03
CA GLY A 66 4.77 -3.77 12.31
C GLY A 66 4.17 -2.55 13.03
N SER A 67 3.64 -1.60 12.27
CA SER A 67 3.10 -0.36 12.83
C SER A 67 1.99 0.20 11.94
N LYS A 68 0.79 0.32 12.50
CA LYS A 68 -0.31 0.99 11.81
C LYS A 68 0.01 2.47 11.55
N LYS A 69 0.74 3.10 12.44
CA LYS A 69 1.17 4.49 12.29
C LYS A 69 2.12 4.66 11.11
N GLU A 70 3.11 3.79 10.99
CA GLU A 70 4.05 3.82 9.86
C GLU A 70 3.32 3.49 8.56
N ALA A 71 2.39 2.52 8.60
CA ALA A 71 1.57 2.18 7.44
C ALA A 71 0.80 3.41 6.94
N MET A 72 0.19 4.15 7.85
CA MET A 72 -0.55 5.37 7.53
C MET A 72 0.35 6.39 6.81
N THR A 73 1.57 6.58 7.30
CA THR A 73 2.55 7.49 6.70
C THR A 73 2.89 7.05 5.28
N TYR A 74 3.20 5.77 5.09
CA TYR A 74 3.56 5.27 3.75
C TYR A 74 2.39 5.35 2.78
N PHE A 75 1.17 5.01 3.19
CA PHE A 75 0.00 5.13 2.33
C PHE A 75 -0.25 6.58 1.93
N SER A 76 -0.12 7.52 2.87
CA SER A 76 -0.29 8.94 2.58
C SER A 76 0.76 9.45 1.59
N GLN A 77 2.02 9.05 1.77
CA GLN A 77 3.11 9.38 0.85
C GLN A 77 2.87 8.76 -0.54
N SER A 78 2.36 7.54 -0.57
CA SER A 78 2.03 6.86 -1.82
C SER A 78 0.97 7.63 -2.59
N LEU A 79 -0.11 8.04 -1.94
CA LEU A 79 -1.16 8.82 -2.59
C LEU A 79 -0.63 10.13 -3.16
N ALA A 80 0.18 10.85 -2.39
CA ALA A 80 0.80 12.09 -2.85
C ALA A 80 1.71 11.84 -4.06
N ALA A 81 2.46 10.74 -4.07
CA ALA A 81 3.34 10.39 -5.18
C ALA A 81 2.56 10.05 -6.46
N PHE A 82 1.42 9.36 -6.33
CA PHE A 82 0.53 9.12 -7.48
C PHE A 82 0.01 10.44 -8.03
N GLU A 83 -0.42 11.35 -7.16
CA GLU A 83 -0.97 12.65 -7.56
C GLU A 83 0.07 13.51 -8.25
N GLN A 84 1.29 13.56 -7.72
CA GLN A 84 2.39 14.32 -8.32
C GLN A 84 2.77 13.83 -9.72
N ARG A 85 2.57 12.54 -9.98
CA ARG A 85 2.89 11.92 -11.28
C ARG A 85 1.69 11.90 -12.23
N ASN A 86 0.55 12.45 -11.81
CA ASN A 86 -0.71 12.37 -12.56
C ASN A 86 -1.13 10.93 -12.89
N TRP A 87 -0.85 10.00 -11.97
CA TRP A 87 -1.17 8.58 -12.10
C TRP A 87 -2.45 8.23 -11.32
N THR A 88 -3.45 9.07 -11.40
CA THR A 88 -4.67 8.89 -10.61
C THR A 88 -5.84 8.36 -11.43
N LYS A 89 -5.95 8.80 -12.69
CA LYS A 89 -7.09 8.45 -13.54
C LYS A 89 -6.97 7.02 -14.02
N ASN A 90 -8.05 6.25 -13.80
CA ASN A 90 -8.12 4.84 -14.22
C ASN A 90 -6.97 3.99 -13.66
N ASN A 91 -6.46 4.36 -12.48
CA ASN A 91 -5.35 3.66 -11.86
C ASN A 91 -5.83 2.85 -10.65
N TRP A 92 -5.92 1.54 -10.83
CA TRP A 92 -6.35 0.64 -9.76
C TRP A 92 -5.44 0.72 -8.53
N ASN A 93 -4.13 0.86 -8.72
CA ASN A 93 -3.20 0.93 -7.60
C ASN A 93 -3.46 2.15 -6.73
N TYR A 94 -3.81 3.28 -7.33
CA TYR A 94 -4.17 4.49 -6.59
C TYR A 94 -5.44 4.25 -5.75
N VAL A 95 -6.47 3.68 -6.36
CA VAL A 95 -7.73 3.38 -5.66
C VAL A 95 -7.49 2.38 -4.53
N ALA A 96 -6.72 1.32 -4.80
CA ALA A 96 -6.39 0.31 -3.80
C ALA A 96 -5.63 0.91 -2.61
N THR A 97 -4.73 1.85 -2.87
CA THR A 97 -3.96 2.54 -1.81
C THR A 97 -4.90 3.40 -0.95
N MET A 98 -5.86 4.09 -1.57
CA MET A 98 -6.88 4.82 -0.79
C MET A 98 -7.68 3.89 0.11
N LEU A 99 -8.08 2.71 -0.39
CA LEU A 99 -8.77 1.71 0.43
C LEU A 99 -7.93 1.26 1.62
N CYS A 100 -6.64 1.03 1.38
CA CYS A 100 -5.71 0.65 2.45
C CYS A 100 -5.62 1.75 3.52
N LEU A 101 -5.60 3.01 3.09
CA LEU A 101 -5.54 4.13 4.04
C LEU A 101 -6.85 4.27 4.82
N VAL A 102 -8.00 4.07 4.17
CA VAL A 102 -9.29 4.04 4.88
C VAL A 102 -9.28 2.98 5.97
N GLN A 103 -8.85 1.77 5.64
CA GLN A 103 -8.74 0.67 6.61
C GLN A 103 -7.79 1.02 7.77
N THR A 104 -6.69 1.69 7.45
CA THR A 104 -5.70 2.10 8.46
C THR A 104 -6.30 3.14 9.41
N TYR A 105 -7.03 4.10 8.88
CA TYR A 105 -7.75 5.08 9.71
C TYR A 105 -8.76 4.39 10.63
N GLU A 106 -9.50 3.42 10.12
CA GLU A 106 -10.46 2.67 10.94
C GLU A 106 -9.76 1.92 12.07
N LYS A 107 -8.64 1.26 11.77
CA LYS A 107 -7.88 0.48 12.76
C LYS A 107 -7.19 1.36 13.81
N THR A 108 -7.02 2.64 13.52
CA THR A 108 -6.40 3.60 14.46
C THR A 108 -7.42 4.55 15.09
N ASN A 109 -8.70 4.21 15.03
CA ASN A 109 -9.82 4.98 15.61
C ASN A 109 -9.93 6.39 15.04
N GLN A 110 -9.59 6.58 13.78
CA GLN A 110 -9.73 7.85 13.06
C GLN A 110 -10.89 7.78 12.08
N LYS A 111 -12.09 7.52 12.61
CA LYS A 111 -13.30 7.27 11.82
C LYS A 111 -13.68 8.43 10.92
N GLU A 112 -13.48 9.67 11.38
CA GLU A 112 -13.80 10.85 10.58
C GLU A 112 -12.91 10.95 9.34
N LYS A 113 -11.61 10.71 9.49
CA LYS A 113 -10.68 10.70 8.37
C LYS A 113 -10.99 9.56 7.40
N ALA A 114 -11.33 8.40 7.93
CA ALA A 114 -11.74 7.26 7.11
C ALA A 114 -12.97 7.60 6.28
N LEU A 115 -13.98 8.20 6.89
CA LEU A 115 -15.22 8.58 6.22
C LEU A 115 -14.96 9.62 5.13
N ASN A 116 -14.16 10.64 5.43
CA ASN A 116 -13.84 11.70 4.47
C ASN A 116 -13.12 11.13 3.25
N LEU A 117 -12.18 10.24 3.46
CA LEU A 117 -11.45 9.62 2.34
C LEU A 117 -12.36 8.68 1.54
N ALA A 118 -13.21 7.92 2.21
CA ALA A 118 -14.19 7.04 1.53
C ALA A 118 -15.16 7.85 0.68
N GLN A 119 -15.62 9.01 1.15
CA GLN A 119 -16.49 9.90 0.40
C GLN A 119 -15.78 10.46 -0.84
N LYS A 120 -14.51 10.82 -0.71
CA LYS A 120 -13.70 11.26 -1.85
C LYS A 120 -13.61 10.16 -2.90
N MET A 121 -13.36 8.91 -2.48
CA MET A 121 -13.31 7.78 -3.40
C MET A 121 -14.61 7.58 -4.15
N LEU A 122 -15.74 7.63 -3.44
CA LEU A 122 -17.06 7.45 -4.05
C LEU A 122 -17.38 8.54 -5.06
N SER A 123 -16.95 9.78 -4.81
CA SER A 123 -17.21 10.89 -5.74
C SER A 123 -16.31 10.84 -6.98
N GLU A 124 -15.07 10.40 -6.84
CA GLU A 124 -14.10 10.37 -7.94
C GLU A 124 -14.13 9.07 -8.74
N TYR A 125 -14.45 7.95 -8.09
CA TYR A 125 -14.36 6.62 -8.68
C TYR A 125 -15.57 5.75 -8.34
N PRO A 126 -16.79 6.19 -8.61
CA PRO A 126 -17.99 5.47 -8.15
C PRO A 126 -18.11 4.05 -8.73
N SER A 127 -17.58 3.80 -9.94
CA SER A 127 -17.65 2.50 -10.58
C SER A 127 -16.57 1.52 -10.13
N GLN A 128 -15.54 1.98 -9.41
CA GLN A 128 -14.40 1.18 -9.02
C GLN A 128 -14.37 0.86 -7.53
N VAL A 129 -15.23 1.50 -6.75
CA VAL A 129 -15.27 1.30 -5.30
C VAL A 129 -16.26 0.18 -4.99
N PRO A 130 -15.85 -0.87 -4.24
CA PRO A 130 -16.79 -1.87 -3.77
C PRO A 130 -17.86 -1.22 -2.90
N VAL A 131 -19.07 -1.79 -2.90
CA VAL A 131 -20.13 -1.29 -2.04
C VAL A 131 -19.68 -1.44 -0.59
N LEU A 132 -19.52 -0.31 0.09
CA LEU A 132 -19.15 -0.27 1.50
C LEU A 132 -20.45 -0.27 2.30
N GLU A 133 -20.83 -1.41 2.79
CA GLU A 133 -21.99 -1.54 3.67
C GLU A 133 -21.55 -1.58 5.13
#